data_39141bbf20bbe9d3933468dcf3071c31
#
_entry.id   39141bbf20bbe9d3933468dcf3071c31
#
_cell.length_a   1.000
_cell.length_b   1.000
_cell.length_c   1.000
_cell.angle_alpha   90.00
_cell.angle_beta   90.00
_cell.angle_gamma   90.00
#
_symmetry.space_group_name_H-M   'P 1'
#
loop_
_entity.id
_entity.type
_entity.pdbx_description
1 polymer ?
#
loop_
_entity_poly.entity_id
_entity_poly.type
_entity_poly.pdbx_seq_one_letter_code
_entity_poly.pdbx_strand_id
1 'polypeptide(L)'
;MAREEVVSNVNEQLILVDDQDRELGFKAKGDCHAGAGVLHRAFSIFVLNSENELLLQKRSGTKLLWPNYWSNTCCSHPRRGEQMGEAVTRRLEQELGFECPLVYLYKFKYRAEFGAVGAEHEFCWVYYGRYDGPVDVNVNEIADWRFIGVDALERELAAAPETFTPWFKMEWVHIKTHFLDGMLASTGTDG
;
A
#
# COMPACT_ATOMS: atom_id res chain seq x y z
N MET A 1 -1.47 23.97 3.45
CA MET A 1 -1.03 23.54 4.80
C MET A 1 -0.92 22.05 4.75
N ALA A 2 0.14 21.44 5.30
CA ALA A 2 0.29 19.97 5.28
C ALA A 2 -0.88 19.31 6.00
N ARG A 3 -1.33 18.16 5.50
CA ARG A 3 -2.38 17.34 6.16
C ARG A 3 -1.76 16.64 7.37
N GLU A 4 -2.33 16.88 8.55
CA GLU A 4 -1.80 16.40 9.84
C GLU A 4 -2.82 15.57 10.62
N GLU A 5 -3.91 15.15 9.98
CA GLU A 5 -4.91 14.32 10.65
C GLU A 5 -4.33 12.95 11.01
N VAL A 6 -4.58 12.47 12.22
CA VAL A 6 -4.22 11.12 12.64
C VAL A 6 -5.25 10.14 12.08
N VAL A 7 -4.92 9.53 10.94
CA VAL A 7 -5.82 8.63 10.21
C VAL A 7 -5.55 7.14 10.46
N SER A 8 -4.47 6.82 11.17
CA SER A 8 -4.15 5.45 11.61
C SER A 8 -4.27 5.34 13.13
N ASN A 9 -5.08 4.38 13.61
CA ASN A 9 -5.27 4.12 15.03
C ASN A 9 -4.97 2.64 15.35
N VAL A 10 -4.18 2.40 16.40
CA VAL A 10 -3.81 1.03 16.84
C VAL A 10 -5.03 0.21 17.31
N ASN A 11 -6.14 0.86 17.65
CA ASN A 11 -7.39 0.22 18.07
C ASN A 11 -8.38 -0.04 16.93
N GLU A 12 -8.05 0.37 15.68
CA GLU A 12 -8.87 0.03 14.50
C GLU A 12 -9.08 -1.48 14.43
N GLN A 13 -10.34 -1.90 14.21
CA GLN A 13 -10.67 -3.31 14.11
C GLN A 13 -10.43 -3.78 12.69
N LEU A 14 -9.40 -4.59 12.49
CA LEU A 14 -9.04 -5.22 11.23
C LEU A 14 -9.80 -6.52 11.05
N ILE A 15 -10.01 -6.92 9.80
CA ILE A 15 -10.74 -8.12 9.41
C ILE A 15 -9.78 -9.31 9.41
N LEU A 16 -9.93 -10.23 10.34
CA LEU A 16 -9.21 -11.50 10.35
C LEU A 16 -9.75 -12.41 9.26
N VAL A 17 -8.86 -13.11 8.56
CA VAL A 17 -9.24 -14.01 7.47
C VAL A 17 -8.51 -15.35 7.56
N ASP A 18 -9.06 -16.36 6.87
CA ASP A 18 -8.37 -17.63 6.63
C ASP A 18 -7.54 -17.61 5.33
N ASP A 19 -6.94 -18.75 5.00
CA ASP A 19 -6.13 -18.92 3.79
C ASP A 19 -6.90 -18.79 2.46
N GLN A 20 -8.22 -18.70 2.49
CA GLN A 20 -9.10 -18.44 1.36
C GLN A 20 -9.70 -17.04 1.40
N ASP A 21 -9.21 -16.14 2.28
CA ASP A 21 -9.71 -14.77 2.48
C ASP A 21 -11.17 -14.72 2.97
N ARG A 22 -11.65 -15.77 3.68
CA ARG A 22 -12.96 -15.75 4.33
C ARG A 22 -12.83 -15.11 5.70
N GLU A 23 -13.75 -14.20 6.04
CA GLU A 23 -13.76 -13.51 7.31
C GLU A 23 -13.94 -14.48 8.47
N LEU A 24 -13.06 -14.37 9.50
CA LEU A 24 -13.08 -15.15 10.73
C LEU A 24 -13.49 -14.31 11.95
N GLY A 25 -13.42 -12.99 11.85
CA GLY A 25 -13.68 -12.07 12.95
C GLY A 25 -12.85 -10.79 12.86
N PHE A 26 -12.64 -10.15 14.00
CA PHE A 26 -11.97 -8.85 14.05
C PHE A 26 -10.96 -8.81 15.19
N LYS A 27 -9.90 -8.00 15.02
CA LYS A 27 -8.90 -7.77 16.05
C LYS A 27 -8.31 -6.37 15.91
N ALA A 28 -7.90 -5.79 17.04
CA ALA A 28 -7.25 -4.48 17.02
C ALA A 28 -5.97 -4.51 16.19
N LYS A 29 -5.73 -3.45 15.41
CA LYS A 29 -4.57 -3.33 14.51
C LYS A 29 -3.25 -3.57 15.24
N GLY A 30 -3.05 -2.99 16.41
CA GLY A 30 -1.85 -3.20 17.20
C GLY A 30 -1.61 -4.67 17.53
N ASP A 31 -2.68 -5.42 17.87
CA ASP A 31 -2.59 -6.85 18.18
C ASP A 31 -2.40 -7.72 16.93
N CYS A 32 -2.89 -7.28 15.78
CA CYS A 32 -2.67 -7.98 14.51
C CYS A 32 -1.20 -7.96 14.10
N HIS A 33 -0.48 -6.88 14.42
CA HIS A 33 0.92 -6.70 14.05
C HIS A 33 1.92 -7.13 15.13
N ALA A 34 1.44 -7.47 16.34
CA ALA A 34 2.31 -7.90 17.43
C ALA A 34 2.91 -9.29 17.20
N GLY A 35 4.17 -9.48 17.64
CA GLY A 35 4.86 -10.77 17.56
C GLY A 35 4.95 -11.31 16.15
N ALA A 36 4.43 -12.52 15.93
CA ALA A 36 4.45 -13.20 14.63
C ALA A 36 3.45 -12.66 13.61
N GLY A 37 2.60 -11.72 14.00
CA GLY A 37 1.50 -11.22 13.18
C GLY A 37 0.32 -12.21 13.07
N VAL A 38 -0.90 -11.68 13.01
CA VAL A 38 -2.12 -12.47 12.79
C VAL A 38 -2.63 -12.20 11.39
N LEU A 39 -3.00 -13.25 10.65
CA LEU A 39 -3.47 -13.09 9.27
C LEU A 39 -4.73 -12.23 9.23
N HIS A 40 -4.65 -11.13 8.50
CA HIS A 40 -5.73 -10.17 8.34
C HIS A 40 -5.78 -9.61 6.92
N ARG A 41 -6.91 -9.02 6.55
CA ARG A 41 -7.12 -8.46 5.21
C ARG A 41 -6.45 -7.11 5.09
N ALA A 42 -5.76 -6.89 3.97
CA ALA A 42 -5.06 -5.67 3.63
C ALA A 42 -5.21 -5.32 2.15
N PHE A 43 -4.73 -4.15 1.76
CA PHE A 43 -4.64 -3.75 0.37
C PHE A 43 -3.40 -2.92 0.09
N SER A 44 -2.95 -2.99 -1.17
CA SER A 44 -1.91 -2.17 -1.76
C SER A 44 -2.43 -1.47 -3.01
N ILE A 45 -2.05 -0.21 -3.20
CA ILE A 45 -2.42 0.61 -4.35
C ILE A 45 -1.14 1.05 -5.06
N PHE A 46 -1.16 0.95 -6.39
CA PHE A 46 -0.12 1.43 -7.29
C PHE A 46 -0.73 2.47 -8.22
N VAL A 47 -0.21 3.69 -8.21
CA VAL A 47 -0.72 4.77 -9.07
C VAL A 47 0.39 5.22 -10.01
N LEU A 48 0.09 5.23 -11.32
CA LEU A 48 0.95 5.80 -12.35
C LEU A 48 0.43 7.17 -12.78
N ASN A 49 1.34 8.06 -13.19
CA ASN A 49 1.00 9.28 -13.93
C ASN A 49 0.90 9.01 -15.44
N SER A 50 0.57 10.04 -16.23
CA SER A 50 0.51 9.96 -17.69
C SER A 50 1.88 9.72 -18.36
N GLU A 51 2.98 10.01 -17.66
CA GLU A 51 4.35 9.72 -18.12
C GLU A 51 4.78 8.29 -17.77
N ASN A 52 3.87 7.45 -17.26
CA ASN A 52 4.13 6.07 -16.83
C ASN A 52 5.15 5.97 -15.67
N GLU A 53 5.19 6.97 -14.82
CA GLU A 53 5.97 6.93 -13.60
C GLU A 53 5.11 6.48 -12.42
N LEU A 54 5.66 5.62 -11.58
CA LEU A 54 5.01 5.11 -10.36
C LEU A 54 5.15 6.12 -9.22
N LEU A 55 4.03 6.43 -8.55
CA LEU A 55 4.02 7.20 -7.32
C LEU A 55 4.45 6.31 -6.15
N LEU A 56 5.64 6.57 -5.62
CA LEU A 56 6.15 5.96 -4.40
C LEU A 56 5.92 6.86 -3.20
N GLN A 57 5.70 6.25 -2.04
CA GLN A 57 5.75 6.93 -0.75
C GLN A 57 6.94 6.45 0.09
N LYS A 58 7.51 7.34 0.87
CA LYS A 58 8.40 7.01 1.98
C LYS A 58 7.60 7.04 3.27
N ARG A 59 7.49 5.90 3.92
CA ARG A 59 6.73 5.74 5.16
C ARG A 59 7.20 6.71 6.23
N SER A 60 6.26 7.31 6.99
CA SER A 60 6.61 8.19 8.11
C SER A 60 7.55 7.50 9.10
N GLY A 61 8.47 8.27 9.67
CA GLY A 61 9.37 7.81 10.73
C GLY A 61 8.66 7.39 12.04
N THR A 62 7.37 7.73 12.18
CA THR A 62 6.53 7.34 13.33
C THR A 62 5.85 5.98 13.16
N LYS A 63 5.95 5.35 11.98
CA LYS A 63 5.41 4.00 11.75
C LYS A 63 6.13 2.98 12.61
N LEU A 64 5.37 2.10 13.28
CA LEU A 64 5.92 1.04 14.12
C LEU A 64 6.76 0.04 13.33
N LEU A 65 6.27 -0.36 12.16
CA LEU A 65 6.91 -1.32 11.26
C LEU A 65 7.41 -0.61 10.01
N TRP A 66 8.66 -0.86 9.61
CA TRP A 66 9.36 -0.26 8.47
C TRP A 66 9.23 1.28 8.39
N PRO A 67 9.61 2.05 9.45
CA PRO A 67 9.69 3.50 9.38
C PRO A 67 10.76 3.93 8.37
N ASN A 68 10.49 5.00 7.60
CA ASN A 68 11.40 5.57 6.60
C ASN A 68 11.76 4.66 5.40
N TYR A 69 11.03 3.56 5.19
CA TYR A 69 11.18 2.73 3.99
C TYR A 69 10.33 3.27 2.83
N TRP A 70 10.84 3.12 1.61
CA TRP A 70 10.07 3.33 0.39
C TRP A 70 9.09 2.18 0.17
N SER A 71 7.92 2.52 -0.35
CA SER A 71 6.83 1.58 -0.60
C SER A 71 5.99 2.03 -1.80
N ASN A 72 5.03 1.20 -2.19
CA ASN A 72 3.99 1.54 -3.18
C ASN A 72 3.19 2.78 -2.76
N THR A 73 2.31 3.26 -3.64
CA THR A 73 1.57 4.51 -3.48
C THR A 73 0.81 4.58 -2.15
N CYS A 74 0.05 3.54 -1.80
CA CYS A 74 -0.67 3.46 -0.53
C CYS A 74 -0.85 2.00 -0.13
N CYS A 75 -0.75 1.69 1.16
CA CYS A 75 -1.09 0.38 1.70
C CYS A 75 -1.74 0.52 3.07
N SER A 76 -2.83 -0.23 3.29
CA SER A 76 -3.61 -0.17 4.52
C SER A 76 -4.57 -1.36 4.64
N HIS A 77 -5.58 -1.20 5.49
CA HIS A 77 -6.52 -2.25 5.83
C HIS A 77 -7.96 -1.75 5.71
N PRO A 78 -8.89 -2.58 5.24
CA PRO A 78 -10.31 -2.34 5.44
C PRO A 78 -10.64 -2.50 6.93
N ARG A 79 -11.53 -1.65 7.42
CA ARG A 79 -12.02 -1.70 8.81
C ARG A 79 -13.19 -2.66 8.91
N ARG A 80 -13.51 -3.07 10.13
CA ARG A 80 -14.74 -3.85 10.42
C ARG A 80 -15.96 -3.21 9.77
N GLY A 81 -16.65 -3.98 8.92
CA GLY A 81 -17.87 -3.55 8.22
C GLY A 81 -17.64 -2.68 6.99
N GLU A 82 -16.40 -2.34 6.66
CA GLU A 82 -16.05 -1.55 5.49
C GLU A 82 -15.87 -2.43 4.25
N GLN A 83 -16.42 -2.00 3.13
CA GLN A 83 -16.19 -2.66 1.85
C GLN A 83 -14.81 -2.28 1.30
N MET A 84 -14.17 -3.20 0.56
CA MET A 84 -12.82 -2.96 0.04
C MET A 84 -12.74 -1.71 -0.85
N GLY A 85 -13.72 -1.49 -1.73
CA GLY A 85 -13.76 -0.28 -2.57
C GLY A 85 -13.80 1.02 -1.78
N GLU A 86 -14.55 1.06 -0.69
CA GLU A 86 -14.60 2.21 0.22
C GLU A 86 -13.26 2.42 0.94
N ALA A 87 -12.64 1.32 1.41
CA ALA A 87 -11.38 1.36 2.14
C ALA A 87 -10.22 1.90 1.30
N VAL A 88 -10.09 1.46 0.03
CA VAL A 88 -9.01 1.91 -0.85
C VAL A 88 -9.16 3.38 -1.22
N THR A 89 -10.37 3.84 -1.54
CA THR A 89 -10.66 5.25 -1.84
C THR A 89 -10.38 6.14 -0.62
N ARG A 90 -10.95 5.79 0.53
CA ARG A 90 -10.76 6.50 1.79
C ARG A 90 -9.27 6.69 2.13
N ARG A 91 -8.46 5.64 2.01
CA ARG A 91 -7.06 5.72 2.41
C ARG A 91 -6.21 6.49 1.40
N LEU A 92 -6.49 6.36 0.12
CA LEU A 92 -5.82 7.14 -0.90
C LEU A 92 -6.04 8.65 -0.67
N GLU A 93 -7.29 9.03 -0.40
CA GLU A 93 -7.65 10.41 -0.04
C GLU A 93 -6.98 10.85 1.28
N GLN A 94 -7.04 10.04 2.33
CA GLN A 94 -6.49 10.38 3.66
C GLN A 94 -4.97 10.50 3.68
N GLU A 95 -4.25 9.67 2.91
CA GLU A 95 -2.78 9.65 2.91
C GLU A 95 -2.18 10.60 1.86
N LEU A 96 -2.82 10.74 0.68
CA LEU A 96 -2.25 11.42 -0.48
C LEU A 96 -3.07 12.60 -0.99
N GLY A 97 -4.27 12.81 -0.44
CA GLY A 97 -5.09 13.98 -0.76
C GLY A 97 -5.84 13.91 -2.09
N PHE A 98 -5.95 12.73 -2.69
CA PHE A 98 -6.67 12.56 -3.95
C PHE A 98 -7.43 11.23 -4.02
N GLU A 99 -8.33 11.16 -4.97
CA GLU A 99 -9.03 9.95 -5.40
C GLU A 99 -8.80 9.72 -6.89
N CYS A 100 -8.79 8.48 -7.32
CA CYS A 100 -8.80 8.10 -8.72
C CYS A 100 -9.53 6.75 -8.91
N PRO A 101 -10.00 6.44 -10.13
CA PRO A 101 -10.51 5.11 -10.44
C PRO A 101 -9.44 4.05 -10.17
N LEU A 102 -9.82 2.98 -9.46
CA LEU A 102 -8.94 1.89 -9.11
C LEU A 102 -9.42 0.58 -9.73
N VAL A 103 -8.51 -0.14 -10.35
CA VAL A 103 -8.73 -1.46 -10.95
C VAL A 103 -8.09 -2.51 -10.05
N TYR A 104 -8.86 -3.53 -9.67
CA TYR A 104 -8.34 -4.70 -8.97
C TYR A 104 -7.46 -5.53 -9.90
N LEU A 105 -6.26 -5.89 -9.47
CA LEU A 105 -5.32 -6.73 -10.21
C LEU A 105 -5.32 -8.18 -9.73
N TYR A 106 -4.94 -8.39 -8.48
CA TYR A 106 -4.83 -9.71 -7.86
C TYR A 106 -4.82 -9.60 -6.34
N LYS A 107 -4.81 -10.76 -5.66
CA LYS A 107 -4.56 -10.83 -4.22
C LYS A 107 -3.58 -11.96 -3.90
N PHE A 108 -2.83 -11.80 -2.83
CA PHE A 108 -1.86 -12.77 -2.38
C PHE A 108 -1.72 -12.75 -0.85
N LYS A 109 -1.15 -13.81 -0.30
CA LYS A 109 -0.84 -13.90 1.12
C LYS A 109 0.66 -13.77 1.31
N TYR A 110 1.07 -12.93 2.27
CA TYR A 110 2.47 -12.82 2.65
C TYR A 110 2.64 -12.64 4.16
N ARG A 111 3.85 -12.89 4.62
CA ARG A 111 4.30 -12.56 5.96
C ARG A 111 5.69 -11.97 5.90
N ALA A 112 5.91 -10.89 6.64
CA ALA A 112 7.21 -10.25 6.79
C ALA A 112 7.42 -9.87 8.26
N GLU A 113 8.59 -10.16 8.81
CA GLU A 113 8.95 -9.85 10.19
C GLU A 113 9.84 -8.61 10.23
N PHE A 114 9.59 -7.72 11.17
CA PHE A 114 10.44 -6.56 11.44
C PHE A 114 11.17 -6.74 12.77
N GLY A 115 12.13 -7.63 12.77
CA GLY A 115 12.88 -8.00 13.95
C GLY A 115 11.99 -8.51 15.09
N ALA A 116 12.27 -8.05 16.32
CA ALA A 116 11.45 -8.36 17.49
C ALA A 116 10.26 -7.40 17.69
N VAL A 117 10.09 -6.40 16.82
CA VAL A 117 9.06 -5.36 16.95
C VAL A 117 7.69 -5.89 16.60
N GLY A 118 7.58 -6.68 15.52
CA GLY A 118 6.32 -7.23 15.05
C GLY A 118 6.41 -7.75 13.62
N ALA A 119 5.25 -8.00 13.00
CA ALA A 119 5.17 -8.55 11.65
C ALA A 119 3.92 -8.07 10.91
N GLU A 120 4.03 -7.98 9.59
CA GLU A 120 2.91 -8.00 8.69
C GLU A 120 2.57 -9.45 8.34
N HIS A 121 1.31 -9.84 8.47
CA HIS A 121 0.80 -11.12 8.02
C HIS A 121 -0.55 -10.89 7.37
N GLU A 122 -0.54 -10.74 6.06
CA GLU A 122 -1.64 -10.16 5.32
C GLU A 122 -2.14 -11.03 4.17
N PHE A 123 -3.45 -10.98 3.97
CA PHE A 123 -4.10 -11.33 2.71
C PHE A 123 -4.35 -10.02 1.96
N CYS A 124 -3.42 -9.65 1.10
CA CYS A 124 -3.34 -8.34 0.48
C CYS A 124 -4.02 -8.31 -0.90
N TRP A 125 -4.92 -7.36 -1.11
CA TRP A 125 -5.58 -7.07 -2.38
C TRP A 125 -4.82 -5.94 -3.07
N VAL A 126 -4.38 -6.17 -4.31
CA VAL A 126 -3.56 -5.22 -5.06
C VAL A 126 -4.40 -4.51 -6.12
N TYR A 127 -4.30 -3.19 -6.10
CA TYR A 127 -5.03 -2.29 -6.99
C TYR A 127 -4.07 -1.40 -7.79
N TYR A 128 -4.54 -0.96 -8.94
CA TYR A 128 -3.87 -0.03 -9.83
C TYR A 128 -4.78 1.14 -10.19
N GLY A 129 -4.22 2.33 -10.34
CA GLY A 129 -4.90 3.51 -10.82
C GLY A 129 -3.99 4.45 -11.60
N ARG A 130 -4.59 5.50 -12.16
CA ARG A 130 -3.85 6.60 -12.81
C ARG A 130 -4.27 7.94 -12.22
N TYR A 131 -3.29 8.84 -12.08
CA TYR A 131 -3.54 10.17 -11.54
C TYR A 131 -2.41 11.15 -11.91
N ASP A 132 -2.80 12.34 -12.40
CA ASP A 132 -1.88 13.42 -12.82
C ASP A 132 -2.08 14.73 -12.02
N GLY A 133 -2.97 14.70 -11.05
CA GLY A 133 -3.27 15.88 -10.25
C GLY A 133 -2.25 16.13 -9.12
N PRO A 134 -2.50 17.15 -8.29
CA PRO A 134 -1.65 17.47 -7.15
C PRO A 134 -1.70 16.37 -6.07
N VAL A 135 -0.55 16.11 -5.46
CA VAL A 135 -0.40 15.18 -4.33
C VAL A 135 -0.18 15.99 -3.07
N ASP A 136 -1.07 15.83 -2.09
CA ASP A 136 -1.03 16.52 -0.79
C ASP A 136 -0.96 15.51 0.35
N VAL A 137 0.26 15.10 0.69
CA VAL A 137 0.50 13.99 1.63
C VAL A 137 0.18 14.35 3.07
N ASN A 138 -0.33 13.37 3.80
CA ASN A 138 -0.46 13.41 5.25
C ASN A 138 0.89 13.08 5.90
N VAL A 139 1.51 14.05 6.57
CA VAL A 139 2.86 13.93 7.15
C VAL A 139 2.94 12.90 8.29
N ASN A 140 1.80 12.54 8.92
CA ASN A 140 1.76 11.47 9.91
C ASN A 140 1.90 10.08 9.28
N GLU A 141 1.60 9.95 7.99
CA GLU A 141 1.64 8.69 7.26
C GLU A 141 2.87 8.60 6.34
N ILE A 142 3.25 9.72 5.71
CA ILE A 142 4.22 9.81 4.62
C ILE A 142 5.27 10.88 4.93
N ALA A 143 6.53 10.47 5.00
CA ALA A 143 7.67 11.38 5.22
C ALA A 143 8.16 12.05 3.93
N ASP A 144 8.00 11.37 2.78
CA ASP A 144 8.42 11.84 1.46
C ASP A 144 7.67 11.07 0.37
N TRP A 145 7.60 11.63 -0.83
CA TRP A 145 6.99 10.96 -1.97
C TRP A 145 7.63 11.43 -3.28
N ARG A 146 7.52 10.61 -4.32
CA ARG A 146 7.99 10.96 -5.67
C ARG A 146 7.36 10.10 -6.74
N PHE A 147 7.32 10.60 -7.95
CA PHE A 147 7.15 9.79 -9.14
C PHE A 147 8.50 9.23 -9.60
N ILE A 148 8.52 8.00 -10.11
CA ILE A 148 9.72 7.32 -10.60
C ILE A 148 9.39 6.45 -11.81
N GLY A 149 10.17 6.60 -12.88
CA GLY A 149 10.06 5.73 -14.05
C GLY A 149 10.53 4.31 -13.77
N VAL A 150 9.95 3.35 -14.48
CA VAL A 150 10.18 1.90 -14.27
C VAL A 150 11.67 1.53 -14.27
N ASP A 151 12.44 2.00 -15.25
CA ASP A 151 13.87 1.67 -15.35
C ASP A 151 14.69 2.25 -14.18
N ALA A 152 14.31 3.42 -13.69
CA ALA A 152 14.97 4.04 -12.53
C ALA A 152 14.64 3.25 -11.26
N LEU A 153 13.38 2.83 -11.08
CA LEU A 153 12.94 1.99 -9.97
C LEU A 153 13.69 0.65 -9.93
N GLU A 154 13.84 -0.01 -11.10
CA GLU A 154 14.59 -1.27 -11.19
C GLU A 154 16.06 -1.09 -10.78
N ARG A 155 16.71 0.00 -11.20
CA ARG A 155 18.08 0.31 -10.78
C ARG A 155 18.19 0.53 -9.27
N GLU A 156 17.24 1.26 -8.67
CA GLU A 156 17.24 1.51 -7.23
C GLU A 156 16.95 0.25 -6.42
N LEU A 157 15.99 -0.58 -6.85
CA LEU A 157 15.70 -1.87 -6.21
C LEU A 157 16.90 -2.82 -6.26
N ALA A 158 17.69 -2.77 -7.34
CA ALA A 158 18.92 -3.57 -7.44
C ALA A 158 20.06 -3.03 -6.59
N ALA A 159 20.17 -1.70 -6.46
CA ALA A 159 21.27 -1.04 -5.75
C ALA A 159 21.09 -1.00 -4.22
N ALA A 160 19.84 -0.83 -3.75
CA ALA A 160 19.52 -0.64 -2.34
C ALA A 160 18.19 -1.31 -1.94
N PRO A 161 18.01 -2.64 -2.14
CA PRO A 161 16.76 -3.35 -1.89
C PRO A 161 16.30 -3.29 -0.43
N GLU A 162 17.21 -3.05 0.51
CA GLU A 162 16.93 -2.91 1.95
C GLU A 162 16.20 -1.61 2.30
N THR A 163 16.17 -0.63 1.40
CA THR A 163 15.43 0.64 1.60
C THR A 163 13.96 0.55 1.24
N PHE A 164 13.54 -0.58 0.64
CA PHE A 164 12.16 -0.82 0.22
C PHE A 164 11.48 -1.85 1.11
N THR A 165 10.17 -1.67 1.31
CA THR A 165 9.37 -2.61 2.10
C THR A 165 9.32 -4.00 1.46
N PRO A 166 9.24 -5.09 2.27
CA PRO A 166 9.20 -6.45 1.73
C PRO A 166 8.03 -6.70 0.77
N TRP A 167 6.81 -6.24 1.14
CA TRP A 167 5.62 -6.45 0.30
C TRP A 167 5.73 -5.73 -1.03
N PHE A 168 6.20 -4.47 -1.05
CA PHE A 168 6.41 -3.74 -2.29
C PHE A 168 7.31 -4.50 -3.27
N LYS A 169 8.42 -5.08 -2.79
CA LYS A 169 9.32 -5.89 -3.63
C LYS A 169 8.64 -7.13 -4.20
N MET A 170 7.84 -7.84 -3.38
CA MET A 170 7.08 -9.01 -3.83
C MET A 170 6.01 -8.63 -4.85
N GLU A 171 5.25 -7.58 -4.56
CA GLU A 171 4.19 -7.06 -5.44
C GLU A 171 4.75 -6.56 -6.76
N TRP A 172 5.85 -5.80 -6.71
CA TRP A 172 6.47 -5.24 -7.92
C TRP A 172 6.97 -6.33 -8.87
N VAL A 173 7.60 -7.38 -8.37
CA VAL A 173 8.01 -8.53 -9.18
C VAL A 173 6.80 -9.17 -9.87
N HIS A 174 5.70 -9.35 -9.16
CA HIS A 174 4.49 -9.93 -9.72
C HIS A 174 3.81 -9.01 -10.74
N ILE A 175 3.68 -7.72 -10.43
CA ILE A 175 3.13 -6.69 -11.33
C ILE A 175 3.94 -6.63 -12.61
N LYS A 176 5.26 -6.55 -12.51
CA LYS A 176 6.16 -6.49 -13.65
C LYS A 176 5.99 -7.69 -14.60
N THR A 177 5.79 -8.87 -14.02
CA THR A 177 5.67 -10.10 -14.81
C THR A 177 4.31 -10.25 -15.50
N HIS A 178 3.23 -9.75 -14.89
CA HIS A 178 1.88 -10.12 -15.32
C HIS A 178 0.98 -8.95 -15.71
N PHE A 179 1.28 -7.73 -15.28
CA PHE A 179 0.36 -6.60 -15.41
C PHE A 179 0.98 -5.34 -15.99
N LEU A 180 2.31 -5.16 -15.89
CA LEU A 180 2.97 -3.89 -16.19
C LEU A 180 2.71 -3.42 -17.63
N ASP A 181 2.81 -4.29 -18.61
CA ASP A 181 2.56 -3.92 -20.03
C ASP A 181 1.14 -3.36 -20.22
N GLY A 182 0.14 -4.00 -19.59
CA GLY A 182 -1.23 -3.52 -19.60
C GLY A 182 -1.42 -2.19 -18.86
N MET A 183 -0.74 -2.01 -17.72
CA MET A 183 -0.77 -0.76 -16.96
C MET A 183 -0.13 0.40 -17.75
N LEU A 184 0.95 0.15 -18.48
CA LEU A 184 1.65 1.16 -19.29
C LEU A 184 0.87 1.49 -20.58
N ALA A 185 0.16 0.53 -21.16
CA ALA A 185 -0.66 0.71 -22.36
C ALA A 185 -1.99 1.43 -22.10
N SER A 186 -2.51 1.40 -20.86
CA SER A 186 -3.74 2.10 -20.51
C SER A 186 -3.48 3.60 -20.42
N THR A 187 -3.63 4.30 -21.53
CA THR A 187 -3.73 5.77 -21.54
C THR A 187 -5.04 6.15 -20.86
N GLY A 188 -4.99 7.06 -19.87
CA GLY A 188 -6.16 7.52 -19.13
C GLY A 188 -7.18 8.22 -20.03
N THR A 189 -7.93 7.45 -20.79
CA THR A 189 -9.09 7.89 -21.57
C THR A 189 -10.17 6.85 -21.44
N ASP A 190 -10.94 6.98 -20.37
CA ASP A 190 -12.41 6.80 -20.46
C ASP A 190 -12.99 7.58 -19.28
N GLY A 191 -13.51 8.80 -19.64
CA GLY A 191 -14.20 9.74 -18.76
C GLY A 191 -15.63 9.34 -18.47
#